data_bfc94a7a958f1f23ea8cbed0f3742d89
#
_entry.id   bfc94a7a958f1f23ea8cbed0f3742d89
#
_cell.length_a   1.000
_cell.length_b   1.000
_cell.length_c   1.000
_cell.angle_alpha   90.00
_cell.angle_beta   90.00
_cell.angle_gamma   90.00
#
_symmetry.space_group_name_H-M   'P 1'
#
loop_
_entity.id
_entity.type
_entity.pdbx_description
1 polymer ?
#
loop_
_entity_poly.entity_id
_entity_poly.type
_entity_poly.pdbx_seq_one_letter_code
_entity_poly.pdbx_strand_id
1 'polypeptide(L)'
;MRIWYAFVNAINAESKLAIQVFYDKPKCFDSFMAHYGKFENVKNYIAIVGNKNDQEKAGYYGEKIVLKCQELGLNTCWVAMTHGKSKAEIKRGQKLLIIISLGYGETQGVPHKSKSITELGKADQSTEWFDRGMEAVSLAPTAVNQQKFLFELKNGKVTAKNLGGFYSDMDLGIAKYHFEAVTGHEVK
;
A
#
# COMPACT_ATOMS: atom_id res chain seq x y z
N MET A 1 20.95 -7.44 -0.54
CA MET A 1 20.15 -8.15 -1.58
C MET A 1 19.48 -9.44 -1.08
N ARG A 2 20.21 -10.41 -0.43
CA ARG A 2 19.60 -11.67 0.06
C ARG A 2 18.46 -11.47 1.07
N ILE A 3 18.60 -10.55 2.02
CA ILE A 3 17.58 -10.27 3.06
C ILE A 3 16.27 -9.75 2.44
N TRP A 4 16.39 -8.88 1.43
CA TRP A 4 15.24 -8.34 0.71
C TRP A 4 14.44 -9.42 -0.02
N TYR A 5 15.12 -10.33 -0.76
CA TYR A 5 14.45 -11.45 -1.42
C TYR A 5 13.79 -12.40 -0.43
N ALA A 6 14.44 -12.69 0.70
CA ALA A 6 13.84 -13.51 1.75
C ALA A 6 12.56 -12.88 2.31
N PHE A 7 12.56 -11.56 2.51
CA PHE A 7 11.41 -10.81 2.99
C PHE A 7 10.24 -10.86 2.00
N VAL A 8 10.48 -10.58 0.71
CA VAL A 8 9.42 -10.65 -0.32
C VAL A 8 8.89 -12.08 -0.48
N ASN A 9 9.75 -13.09 -0.41
CA ASN A 9 9.32 -14.49 -0.47
C ASN A 9 8.47 -14.88 0.74
N ALA A 10 8.80 -14.42 1.94
CA ALA A 10 7.99 -14.64 3.14
C ALA A 10 6.60 -14.01 2.98
N ILE A 11 6.52 -12.78 2.47
CA ILE A 11 5.24 -12.12 2.19
C ILE A 11 4.44 -12.90 1.13
N ASN A 12 5.05 -13.38 0.05
CA ASN A 12 4.37 -14.21 -0.94
C ASN A 12 3.81 -15.51 -0.35
N ALA A 13 4.58 -16.15 0.54
CA ALA A 13 4.14 -17.36 1.22
C ALA A 13 2.95 -17.11 2.17
N GLU A 14 2.96 -15.98 2.88
CA GLU A 14 1.91 -15.57 3.82
C GLU A 14 0.64 -15.12 3.06
N SER A 15 0.78 -14.17 2.14
CA SER A 15 -0.33 -13.51 1.44
C SER A 15 -0.98 -14.37 0.35
N LYS A 16 -0.24 -15.33 -0.21
CA LYS A 16 -0.61 -16.06 -1.46
C LYS A 16 -0.74 -15.14 -2.68
N LEU A 17 -0.19 -13.93 -2.62
CA LEU A 17 0.00 -13.06 -3.78
C LEU A 17 1.23 -13.51 -4.58
N ALA A 18 1.37 -13.00 -5.80
CA ALA A 18 2.59 -13.14 -6.59
C ALA A 18 3.27 -11.76 -6.71
N ILE A 19 4.01 -11.39 -5.68
CA ILE A 19 4.76 -10.14 -5.62
C ILE A 19 6.12 -10.36 -6.28
N GLN A 20 6.42 -9.55 -7.29
CA GLN A 20 7.60 -9.68 -8.14
C GLN A 20 8.37 -8.36 -8.17
N VAL A 21 9.68 -8.42 -7.99
CA VAL A 21 10.55 -7.24 -7.98
C VAL A 21 11.35 -7.18 -9.27
N PHE A 22 11.35 -6.03 -9.91
CA PHE A 22 12.03 -5.79 -11.17
C PHE A 22 13.09 -4.69 -11.01
N TYR A 23 14.30 -5.01 -11.41
CA TYR A 23 15.44 -4.08 -11.43
C TYR A 23 15.80 -3.74 -12.85
N ASP A 24 16.18 -2.48 -13.05
CA ASP A 24 16.61 -1.94 -14.34
C ASP A 24 15.64 -2.25 -15.49
N LYS A 25 14.36 -1.96 -15.26
CA LYS A 25 13.28 -2.12 -16.24
C LYS A 25 12.55 -0.78 -16.48
N PRO A 26 13.24 0.26 -17.00
CA PRO A 26 12.69 1.61 -17.13
C PRO A 26 11.47 1.68 -18.06
N LYS A 27 11.34 0.76 -19.02
CA LYS A 27 10.21 0.73 -19.96
C LYS A 27 8.83 0.68 -19.32
N CYS A 28 8.74 0.28 -18.05
CA CYS A 28 7.48 0.34 -17.31
C CYS A 28 7.02 1.79 -17.07
N PHE A 29 7.97 2.74 -17.06
CA PHE A 29 7.71 4.16 -16.84
C PHE A 29 8.01 5.03 -18.06
N ASP A 30 8.28 4.40 -19.21
CA ASP A 30 8.57 5.04 -20.49
C ASP A 30 7.38 4.84 -21.45
N SER A 31 6.24 5.42 -21.09
CA SER A 31 5.02 5.40 -21.91
C SER A 31 4.28 6.72 -21.76
N PHE A 32 3.39 7.02 -22.69
CA PHE A 32 2.56 8.23 -22.61
C PHE A 32 1.85 8.36 -21.26
N MET A 33 1.27 7.27 -20.75
CA MET A 33 0.61 7.27 -19.44
C MET A 33 1.58 7.47 -18.28
N ALA A 34 2.80 6.93 -18.38
CA ALA A 34 3.83 7.13 -17.36
C ALA A 34 4.31 8.59 -17.32
N HIS A 35 4.46 9.24 -18.48
CA HIS A 35 4.81 10.67 -18.54
C HIS A 35 3.77 11.55 -17.83
N TYR A 36 2.50 11.17 -17.87
CA TYR A 36 1.47 11.85 -17.10
C TYR A 36 1.69 11.75 -15.58
N GLY A 37 2.30 10.66 -15.11
CA GLY A 37 2.69 10.46 -13.71
C GLY A 37 3.94 11.23 -13.27
N LYS A 38 4.62 11.94 -14.18
CA LYS A 38 5.86 12.71 -13.92
C LYS A 38 6.97 11.90 -13.26
N PHE A 39 7.14 10.65 -13.68
CA PHE A 39 8.26 9.82 -13.21
C PHE A 39 9.56 10.21 -13.91
N GLU A 40 10.62 10.45 -13.15
CA GLU A 40 11.95 10.72 -13.65
C GLU A 40 12.94 9.66 -13.17
N ASN A 41 13.74 9.11 -14.09
CA ASN A 41 14.81 8.14 -13.81
C ASN A 41 14.37 6.88 -13.04
N VAL A 42 13.07 6.55 -13.01
CA VAL A 42 12.56 5.35 -12.34
C VAL A 42 12.89 4.12 -13.16
N LYS A 43 13.71 3.23 -12.57
CA LYS A 43 14.18 1.99 -13.22
C LYS A 43 13.67 0.72 -12.54
N ASN A 44 13.24 0.81 -11.30
CA ASN A 44 12.86 -0.35 -10.52
C ASN A 44 11.42 -0.27 -10.07
N TYR A 45 10.79 -1.42 -9.95
CA TYR A 45 9.42 -1.50 -9.46
C TYR A 45 9.10 -2.87 -8.86
N ILE A 46 8.05 -2.87 -8.06
CA ILE A 46 7.40 -4.05 -7.52
C ILE A 46 6.06 -4.18 -8.23
N ALA A 47 5.75 -5.36 -8.75
CA ALA A 47 4.45 -5.69 -9.30
C ALA A 47 3.73 -6.63 -8.35
N ILE A 48 2.52 -6.28 -7.94
CA ILE A 48 1.66 -7.13 -7.12
C ILE A 48 0.60 -7.76 -8.01
N VAL A 49 0.67 -9.08 -8.14
CA VAL A 49 -0.23 -9.89 -8.95
C VAL A 49 -1.06 -10.78 -8.04
N GLY A 50 -2.34 -10.88 -8.30
CA GLY A 50 -3.28 -11.68 -7.51
C GLY A 50 -4.60 -11.87 -8.24
N ASN A 51 -5.59 -12.45 -7.57
CA ASN A 51 -6.95 -12.54 -8.09
C ASN A 51 -7.65 -11.17 -8.05
N LYS A 52 -8.75 -11.04 -8.79
CA LYS A 52 -9.50 -9.77 -8.85
C LYS A 52 -9.93 -9.25 -7.45
N ASN A 53 -10.24 -10.16 -6.55
CA ASN A 53 -10.76 -9.85 -5.22
C ASN A 53 -9.65 -9.66 -4.15
N ASP A 54 -8.37 -9.76 -4.53
CA ASP A 54 -7.24 -9.61 -3.60
C ASP A 54 -6.80 -8.13 -3.42
N GLN A 55 -7.67 -7.13 -3.73
CA GLN A 55 -7.30 -5.71 -3.69
C GLN A 55 -6.91 -5.25 -2.27
N GLU A 56 -7.74 -5.55 -1.27
CA GLU A 56 -7.44 -5.21 0.12
C GLU A 56 -6.15 -5.88 0.60
N LYS A 57 -6.00 -7.17 0.31
CA LYS A 57 -4.78 -7.93 0.60
C LYS A 57 -3.54 -7.33 -0.08
N ALA A 58 -3.67 -6.90 -1.35
CA ALA A 58 -2.59 -6.25 -2.08
C ALA A 58 -2.20 -4.90 -1.44
N GLY A 59 -3.17 -4.14 -0.93
CA GLY A 59 -2.92 -2.93 -0.16
C GLY A 59 -2.16 -3.23 1.13
N TYR A 60 -2.64 -4.17 1.93
CA TYR A 60 -2.05 -4.55 3.20
C TYR A 60 -0.58 -5.02 3.07
N TYR A 61 -0.33 -6.00 2.22
CA TYR A 61 1.02 -6.54 2.04
C TYR A 61 1.92 -5.63 1.20
N GLY A 62 1.33 -4.85 0.30
CA GLY A 62 2.06 -3.82 -0.43
C GLY A 62 2.60 -2.75 0.50
N GLU A 63 1.80 -2.29 1.46
CA GLU A 63 2.24 -1.28 2.43
C GLU A 63 3.30 -1.83 3.40
N LYS A 64 3.19 -3.08 3.82
CA LYS A 64 4.24 -3.78 4.57
C LYS A 64 5.60 -3.72 3.84
N ILE A 65 5.57 -3.81 2.51
CA ILE A 65 6.77 -3.68 1.68
C ILE A 65 7.21 -2.22 1.56
N VAL A 66 6.28 -1.29 1.36
CA VAL A 66 6.55 0.15 1.25
C VAL A 66 7.27 0.67 2.50
N LEU A 67 6.75 0.37 3.68
CA LEU A 67 7.37 0.77 4.94
C LEU A 67 8.73 0.09 5.14
N LYS A 68 8.90 -1.17 4.71
CA LYS A 68 10.21 -1.82 4.70
C LYS A 68 11.20 -1.15 3.74
N CYS A 69 10.76 -0.67 2.59
CA CYS A 69 11.57 0.13 1.68
C CYS A 69 12.03 1.43 2.37
N GLN A 70 11.12 2.12 3.07
CA GLN A 70 11.44 3.33 3.81
C GLN A 70 12.49 3.09 4.90
N GLU A 71 12.40 2.00 5.66
CA GLU A 71 13.42 1.59 6.64
C GLU A 71 14.81 1.38 5.99
N LEU A 72 14.84 0.97 4.74
CA LEU A 72 16.06 0.77 3.95
C LEU A 72 16.54 2.04 3.23
N GLY A 73 15.90 3.18 3.44
CA GLY A 73 16.21 4.46 2.81
C GLY A 73 15.77 4.56 1.36
N LEU A 74 14.85 3.70 0.91
CA LEU A 74 14.29 3.73 -0.44
C LEU A 74 12.98 4.53 -0.45
N ASN A 75 12.80 5.33 -1.48
CA ASN A 75 11.54 5.99 -1.78
C ASN A 75 10.66 5.09 -2.64
N THR A 76 9.36 5.18 -2.46
CA THR A 76 8.35 4.40 -3.19
C THR A 76 7.20 5.30 -3.64
N CYS A 77 6.47 4.84 -4.67
CA CYS A 77 5.22 5.46 -5.08
C CYS A 77 4.26 4.38 -5.59
N TRP A 78 3.02 4.40 -5.10
CA TRP A 78 1.92 3.58 -5.60
C TRP A 78 1.51 4.06 -6.99
N VAL A 79 1.47 3.15 -7.97
CA VAL A 79 1.22 3.48 -9.38
C VAL A 79 0.08 2.60 -9.92
N ALA A 80 -1.10 3.20 -10.02
CA ALA A 80 -2.31 2.50 -10.48
C ALA A 80 -2.44 2.44 -12.01
N MET A 81 -2.38 3.58 -12.68
CA MET A 81 -2.65 3.70 -14.12
C MET A 81 -1.53 4.36 -14.91
N THR A 82 -0.68 5.14 -14.25
CA THR A 82 0.38 5.93 -14.89
C THR A 82 1.65 5.11 -15.12
N HIS A 83 1.50 3.91 -15.67
CA HIS A 83 2.61 3.04 -16.05
C HIS A 83 2.38 2.43 -17.45
N GLY A 84 3.48 1.98 -18.08
CA GLY A 84 3.45 1.22 -19.31
C GLY A 84 3.35 -0.29 -19.06
N LYS A 85 3.82 -1.07 -20.03
CA LYS A 85 3.77 -2.53 -19.95
C LYS A 85 4.73 -3.07 -18.88
N SER A 86 4.16 -3.71 -17.87
CA SER A 86 4.92 -4.47 -16.86
C SER A 86 5.50 -5.77 -17.45
N LYS A 87 6.59 -6.24 -16.86
CA LYS A 87 7.18 -7.56 -17.11
C LYS A 87 6.66 -8.66 -16.16
N ALA A 88 5.68 -8.34 -15.33
CA ALA A 88 5.13 -9.29 -14.37
C ALA A 88 4.56 -10.53 -15.06
N GLU A 89 4.87 -11.69 -14.50
CA GLU A 89 4.28 -12.95 -14.87
C GLU A 89 2.88 -13.04 -14.25
N ILE A 90 1.88 -13.24 -15.09
CA ILE A 90 0.46 -13.31 -14.68
C ILE A 90 -0.07 -14.68 -15.07
N LYS A 91 -0.41 -15.49 -14.10
CA LYS A 91 -0.99 -16.83 -14.31
C LYS A 91 -2.48 -16.73 -14.66
N ARG A 92 -3.03 -17.83 -15.20
CA ARG A 92 -4.47 -17.92 -15.50
C ARG A 92 -5.30 -17.59 -14.26
N GLY A 93 -6.27 -16.69 -14.40
CA GLY A 93 -7.14 -16.23 -13.31
C GLY A 93 -6.58 -15.09 -12.46
N GLN A 94 -5.32 -14.71 -12.67
CA GLN A 94 -4.69 -13.57 -12.01
C GLN A 94 -4.68 -12.33 -12.88
N LYS A 95 -4.42 -11.18 -12.26
CA LYS A 95 -4.14 -9.91 -12.92
C LYS A 95 -3.10 -9.11 -12.16
N LEU A 96 -2.47 -8.17 -12.83
CA LEU A 96 -1.69 -7.12 -12.18
C LEU A 96 -2.66 -6.24 -11.39
N LEU A 97 -2.49 -6.19 -10.07
CA LEU A 97 -3.33 -5.41 -9.17
C LEU A 97 -2.81 -3.98 -9.05
N ILE A 98 -1.49 -3.85 -8.88
CA ILE A 98 -0.83 -2.55 -8.68
C ILE A 98 0.67 -2.65 -8.99
N ILE A 99 1.28 -1.53 -9.29
CA ILE A 99 2.73 -1.34 -9.34
C ILE A 99 3.15 -0.38 -8.23
N ILE A 100 4.30 -0.63 -7.64
CA ILE A 100 4.96 0.29 -6.71
C ILE A 100 6.34 0.59 -7.31
N SER A 101 6.58 1.84 -7.70
CA SER A 101 7.93 2.27 -8.10
C SER A 101 8.84 2.36 -6.89
N LEU A 102 10.13 2.08 -7.05
CA LEU A 102 11.10 2.23 -5.97
C LEU A 102 12.46 2.69 -6.47
N GLY A 103 13.15 3.44 -5.63
CA GLY A 103 14.50 3.95 -5.91
C GLY A 103 14.97 4.91 -4.83
N TYR A 104 16.13 5.50 -5.05
CA TYR A 104 16.60 6.61 -4.23
C TYR A 104 16.10 7.91 -4.84
N GLY A 105 15.18 8.58 -4.15
CA GLY A 105 14.63 9.86 -4.59
C GLY A 105 15.54 11.04 -4.21
N GLU A 106 15.38 12.17 -4.89
CA GLU A 106 16.08 13.41 -4.54
C GLU A 106 15.58 14.01 -3.21
N THR A 107 14.33 13.73 -2.84
CA THR A 107 13.69 14.19 -1.61
C THR A 107 13.01 13.02 -0.90
N GLN A 108 12.73 13.18 0.39
CA GLN A 108 11.99 12.20 1.18
C GLN A 108 10.47 12.34 1.04
N GLY A 109 10.00 13.14 0.10
CA GLY A 109 8.59 13.43 -0.10
C GLY A 109 8.06 14.48 0.89
N VAL A 110 6.75 14.68 0.85
CA VAL A 110 6.05 15.62 1.72
C VAL A 110 4.83 14.94 2.34
N PRO A 111 4.44 15.28 3.58
CA PRO A 111 3.23 14.74 4.17
C PRO A 111 2.00 15.15 3.36
N HIS A 112 1.07 14.23 3.17
CA HIS A 112 -0.22 14.54 2.56
C HIS A 112 -1.15 15.22 3.57
N LYS A 113 -2.19 15.90 3.06
CA LYS A 113 -3.24 16.46 3.91
C LYS A 113 -4.15 15.32 4.41
N SER A 114 -4.16 15.09 5.71
CA SER A 114 -5.01 14.08 6.35
C SER A 114 -6.36 14.66 6.77
N LYS A 115 -7.40 13.81 6.75
CA LYS A 115 -8.65 14.06 7.46
C LYS A 115 -8.41 13.98 8.97
N SER A 116 -9.30 14.57 9.74
CA SER A 116 -9.25 14.43 11.20
C SER A 116 -9.46 12.97 11.63
N ILE A 117 -8.88 12.59 12.77
CA ILE A 117 -9.06 11.24 13.34
C ILE A 117 -10.53 10.92 13.57
N THR A 118 -11.34 11.92 13.95
CA THR A 118 -12.78 11.77 14.19
C THR A 118 -13.59 11.53 12.91
N GLU A 119 -13.05 11.90 11.74
CA GLU A 119 -13.65 11.55 10.45
C GLU A 119 -13.25 10.13 10.00
N LEU A 120 -12.09 9.64 10.43
CA LEU A 120 -11.54 8.34 10.03
C LEU A 120 -11.86 7.22 11.01
N GLY A 121 -12.23 7.54 12.27
CA GLY A 121 -12.46 6.54 13.29
C GLY A 121 -13.52 6.93 14.32
N LYS A 122 -14.10 5.90 14.96
CA LYS A 122 -15.06 6.01 16.06
C LYS A 122 -14.72 4.98 17.13
N ALA A 123 -14.95 5.31 18.40
CA ALA A 123 -14.80 4.39 19.51
C ALA A 123 -15.99 4.54 20.46
N ASP A 124 -16.50 3.43 20.98
CA ASP A 124 -17.46 3.44 22.09
C ASP A 124 -16.80 3.91 23.40
N GLN A 125 -15.54 3.52 23.58
CA GLN A 125 -14.65 4.03 24.62
C GLN A 125 -13.26 4.18 24.02
N SER A 126 -12.72 5.40 23.96
CA SER A 126 -11.37 5.63 23.44
C SER A 126 -10.33 5.03 24.38
N THR A 127 -9.28 4.50 23.77
CA THR A 127 -8.12 3.92 24.45
C THR A 127 -6.83 4.44 23.82
N GLU A 128 -5.76 4.59 24.61
CA GLU A 128 -4.50 5.09 24.13
C GLU A 128 -3.94 4.30 22.91
N TRP A 129 -4.11 2.97 22.92
CA TRP A 129 -3.64 2.15 21.80
C TRP A 129 -4.46 2.37 20.53
N PHE A 130 -5.81 2.57 20.65
CA PHE A 130 -6.65 2.86 19.50
C PHE A 130 -6.32 4.24 18.92
N ASP A 131 -6.13 5.24 19.77
CA ASP A 131 -5.80 6.60 19.35
C ASP A 131 -4.45 6.61 18.60
N ARG A 132 -3.41 5.90 19.09
CA ARG A 132 -2.13 5.73 18.37
C ARG A 132 -2.31 4.99 17.03
N GLY A 133 -3.18 3.98 17.00
CA GLY A 133 -3.53 3.29 15.75
C GLY A 133 -4.16 4.22 14.73
N MET A 134 -5.08 5.08 15.17
CA MET A 134 -5.74 6.06 14.31
C MET A 134 -4.79 7.18 13.84
N GLU A 135 -3.82 7.58 14.65
CA GLU A 135 -2.72 8.46 14.19
C GLU A 135 -1.95 7.81 13.04
N ALA A 136 -1.59 6.53 13.16
CA ALA A 136 -0.92 5.79 12.09
C ALA A 136 -1.80 5.67 10.84
N VAL A 137 -3.09 5.38 10.99
CA VAL A 137 -4.08 5.33 9.89
C VAL A 137 -4.16 6.67 9.15
N SER A 138 -4.05 7.79 9.86
CA SER A 138 -4.08 9.12 9.24
C SER A 138 -2.90 9.39 8.31
N LEU A 139 -1.82 8.61 8.41
CA LEU A 139 -0.65 8.69 7.54
C LEU A 139 -0.72 7.73 6.34
N ALA A 140 -1.70 6.84 6.29
CA ALA A 140 -1.85 5.87 5.21
C ALA A 140 -2.09 6.56 3.86
N PRO A 141 -1.27 6.28 2.82
CA PRO A 141 -1.52 6.81 1.49
C PRO A 141 -2.79 6.20 0.90
N THR A 142 -3.52 6.99 0.12
CA THR A 142 -4.73 6.54 -0.57
C THR A 142 -4.79 7.07 -1.99
N ALA A 143 -5.50 6.36 -2.85
CA ALA A 143 -5.74 6.80 -4.21
C ALA A 143 -6.35 8.21 -4.22
N VAL A 144 -5.72 9.14 -4.97
CA VAL A 144 -6.10 10.56 -5.05
C VAL A 144 -6.33 11.25 -3.69
N ASN A 145 -5.67 10.74 -2.65
CA ASN A 145 -5.80 11.21 -1.26
C ASN A 145 -7.26 11.23 -0.74
N GLN A 146 -8.08 10.25 -1.17
CA GLN A 146 -9.51 10.25 -0.87
C GLN A 146 -9.86 9.85 0.57
N GLN A 147 -9.03 9.02 1.24
CA GLN A 147 -9.19 8.58 2.62
C GLN A 147 -10.62 8.12 2.93
N LYS A 148 -11.15 7.19 2.11
CA LYS A 148 -12.54 6.71 2.18
C LYS A 148 -12.66 5.38 2.91
N PHE A 149 -12.32 5.39 4.17
CA PHE A 149 -12.50 4.27 5.10
C PHE A 149 -12.96 4.78 6.47
N LEU A 150 -13.50 3.89 7.29
CA LEU A 150 -13.89 4.19 8.65
C LEU A 150 -13.52 3.02 9.57
N PHE A 151 -12.74 3.32 10.60
CA PHE A 151 -12.41 2.39 11.67
C PHE A 151 -13.40 2.53 12.82
N GLU A 152 -13.74 1.43 13.47
CA GLU A 152 -14.65 1.43 14.61
C GLU A 152 -14.12 0.50 15.70
N LEU A 153 -13.87 1.06 16.89
CA LEU A 153 -13.60 0.30 18.10
C LEU A 153 -14.92 0.09 18.85
N LYS A 154 -15.32 -1.17 19.02
CA LYS A 154 -16.51 -1.53 19.77
C LYS A 154 -16.28 -2.79 20.58
N ASN A 155 -16.58 -2.75 21.89
CA ASN A 155 -16.38 -3.88 22.80
C ASN A 155 -14.95 -4.48 22.71
N GLY A 156 -13.92 -3.64 22.60
CA GLY A 156 -12.52 -4.05 22.49
C GLY A 156 -12.13 -4.68 21.15
N LYS A 157 -12.97 -4.64 20.13
CA LYS A 157 -12.70 -5.15 18.77
C LYS A 157 -12.68 -4.01 17.79
N VAL A 158 -11.67 -4.03 16.92
CA VAL A 158 -11.56 -3.07 15.81
C VAL A 158 -12.10 -3.68 14.55
N THR A 159 -12.95 -2.93 13.89
CA THR A 159 -13.42 -3.22 12.53
C THR A 159 -13.09 -2.04 11.62
N ALA A 160 -12.90 -2.29 10.35
CA ALA A 160 -12.74 -1.22 9.37
C ALA A 160 -13.58 -1.51 8.13
N LYS A 161 -14.17 -0.47 7.56
CA LYS A 161 -15.00 -0.59 6.37
C LYS A 161 -14.59 0.39 5.27
N ASN A 162 -14.68 -0.08 4.04
CA ASN A 162 -14.58 0.70 2.83
C ASN A 162 -15.83 1.57 2.65
N LEU A 163 -15.63 2.86 2.38
CA LEU A 163 -16.72 3.82 2.08
C LEU A 163 -16.91 4.05 0.58
N GLY A 164 -16.29 3.21 -0.25
CA GLY A 164 -16.36 3.29 -1.71
C GLY A 164 -15.39 4.29 -2.32
N GLY A 165 -15.10 4.10 -3.60
CA GLY A 165 -14.20 4.96 -4.34
C GLY A 165 -13.23 4.18 -5.24
N PHE A 166 -12.37 4.91 -5.90
CA PHE A 166 -11.38 4.36 -6.81
C PHE A 166 -10.25 3.68 -6.01
N TYR A 167 -9.98 2.40 -6.24
CA TYR A 167 -9.01 1.60 -5.47
C TYR A 167 -9.24 1.56 -3.94
N SER A 168 -10.44 1.83 -3.49
CA SER A 168 -10.76 1.99 -2.06
C SER A 168 -10.59 0.70 -1.23
N ASP A 169 -10.72 -0.49 -1.82
CA ASP A 169 -10.38 -1.74 -1.12
C ASP A 169 -8.87 -1.84 -0.85
N MET A 170 -8.04 -1.39 -1.81
CA MET A 170 -6.60 -1.33 -1.61
C MET A 170 -6.22 -0.31 -0.55
N ASP A 171 -6.82 0.89 -0.60
CA ASP A 171 -6.64 1.93 0.42
C ASP A 171 -6.99 1.42 1.82
N LEU A 172 -8.07 0.63 1.95
CA LEU A 172 -8.46 0.01 3.21
C LEU A 172 -7.37 -0.97 3.71
N GLY A 173 -6.83 -1.79 2.82
CA GLY A 173 -5.73 -2.71 3.17
C GLY A 173 -4.48 -1.97 3.65
N ILE A 174 -4.11 -0.88 2.99
CA ILE A 174 -3.01 0.00 3.40
C ILE A 174 -3.27 0.54 4.82
N ALA A 175 -4.44 1.12 5.05
CA ALA A 175 -4.82 1.69 6.34
C ALA A 175 -4.86 0.64 7.48
N LYS A 176 -5.36 -0.58 7.20
CA LYS A 176 -5.34 -1.69 8.16
C LYS A 176 -3.90 -2.05 8.56
N TYR A 177 -2.97 -2.11 7.60
CA TYR A 177 -1.58 -2.41 7.92
C TYR A 177 -0.95 -1.32 8.81
N HIS A 178 -1.21 -0.04 8.54
CA HIS A 178 -0.75 1.05 9.40
C HIS A 178 -1.24 0.89 10.84
N PHE A 179 -2.52 0.58 11.02
CA PHE A 179 -3.11 0.38 12.34
C PHE A 179 -2.46 -0.80 13.09
N GLU A 180 -2.40 -1.97 12.44
CA GLU A 180 -1.90 -3.20 13.04
C GLU A 180 -0.40 -3.15 13.34
N ALA A 181 0.40 -2.52 12.47
CA ALA A 181 1.84 -2.37 12.64
C ALA A 181 2.21 -1.58 13.89
N VAL A 182 1.38 -0.60 14.28
CA VAL A 182 1.63 0.26 15.45
C VAL A 182 1.01 -0.31 16.73
N THR A 183 -0.16 -0.95 16.60
CA THR A 183 -0.93 -1.39 17.78
C THR A 183 -0.74 -2.86 18.13
N GLY A 184 -0.40 -3.70 17.15
CA GLY A 184 -0.43 -5.15 17.30
C GLY A 184 -1.85 -5.75 17.39
N HIS A 185 -2.89 -4.93 17.23
CA HIS A 185 -4.29 -5.38 17.27
C HIS A 185 -4.81 -5.62 15.86
N GLU A 186 -5.41 -6.79 15.63
CA GLU A 186 -6.02 -7.17 14.36
C GLU A 186 -7.25 -6.32 14.05
N VAL A 187 -7.40 -5.91 12.79
CA VAL A 187 -8.55 -5.19 12.25
C VAL A 187 -9.40 -6.13 11.39
N LYS A 188 -10.64 -6.32 11.76
CA LYS A 188 -11.62 -7.17 11.05
C LYS A 188 -12.37 -6.44 9.96
#